data_fb2d3317d113f162a683d9fed739950c
#
_entry.id   fb2d3317d113f162a683d9fed739950c
#
_cell.length_a   1.000
_cell.length_b   1.000
_cell.length_c   1.000
_cell.angle_alpha   90.00
_cell.angle_beta   90.00
_cell.angle_gamma   90.00
#
_symmetry.space_group_name_H-M   'P 1'
#
loop_
_entity.id
_entity.type
_entity.pdbx_description
1 polymer ?
#
loop_
_entity_poly.entity_id
_entity_poly.type
_entity_poly.pdbx_seq_one_letter_code
_entity_poly.pdbx_strand_id
1 'polypeptide(L)'
;MEKQFATNVVAPFLLSQLFMDALKRSEDGKIINISSQGLCVFPFIKLNFDNINGEIKYRPSSTYYQNKLALLTFSLYMRELHDDITIQAIRVTNVKIDMMRYDNINPILKKAYAIKSKFSISPAEMAEIYTMLATEKNHKGFLYNEKGKEVKANASAYFKESQEKLYKLLISITN
;
A
#
# COMPACT_ATOMS: atom_id res chain seq x y z
N MET A 1 10.60 -6.51 -15.66
CA MET A 1 10.04 -6.05 -14.35
C MET A 1 8.93 -7.00 -13.93
N GLU A 2 9.00 -7.48 -12.70
CA GLU A 2 8.00 -8.40 -12.16
C GLU A 2 6.63 -7.71 -12.00
N LYS A 3 5.54 -8.45 -12.31
CA LYS A 3 4.18 -7.89 -12.40
C LYS A 3 3.67 -7.27 -11.08
N GLN A 4 3.94 -7.92 -9.94
CA GLN A 4 3.48 -7.38 -8.64
C GLN A 4 4.25 -6.10 -8.27
N PHE A 5 5.54 -6.01 -8.58
CA PHE A 5 6.34 -4.80 -8.35
C PHE A 5 5.84 -3.66 -9.24
N ALA A 6 5.63 -3.94 -10.52
CA ALA A 6 5.07 -2.97 -11.46
C ALA A 6 3.73 -2.40 -10.99
N THR A 7 2.80 -3.29 -10.56
CA THR A 7 1.45 -2.88 -10.19
C THR A 7 1.37 -2.26 -8.80
N ASN A 8 2.13 -2.74 -7.81
CA ASN A 8 1.98 -2.31 -6.41
C ASN A 8 2.95 -1.21 -6.00
N VAL A 9 4.01 -0.95 -6.77
CA VAL A 9 5.05 0.03 -6.42
C VAL A 9 5.24 1.05 -7.53
N VAL A 10 5.61 0.60 -8.74
CA VAL A 10 5.97 1.52 -9.84
C VAL A 10 4.76 2.30 -10.33
N ALA A 11 3.63 1.64 -10.56
CA ALA A 11 2.43 2.32 -11.06
C ALA A 11 1.86 3.36 -10.05
N PRO A 12 1.69 3.06 -8.74
CA PRO A 12 1.30 4.08 -7.78
C PRO A 12 2.28 5.25 -7.69
N PHE A 13 3.59 4.98 -7.77
CA PHE A 13 4.61 6.03 -7.79
C PHE A 13 4.48 6.91 -9.04
N LEU A 14 4.44 6.30 -10.23
CA LEU A 14 4.32 7.03 -11.49
C LEU A 14 3.03 7.86 -11.55
N LEU A 15 1.89 7.30 -11.14
CA LEU A 15 0.63 8.04 -11.06
C LEU A 15 0.74 9.23 -10.11
N SER A 16 1.37 9.05 -8.96
CA SER A 16 1.59 10.15 -8.02
C SER A 16 2.41 11.28 -8.63
N GLN A 17 3.44 10.95 -9.41
CA GLN A 17 4.26 11.95 -10.11
C GLN A 17 3.47 12.65 -11.23
N LEU A 18 2.76 11.91 -12.06
CA LEU A 18 2.00 12.46 -13.19
C LEU A 18 0.87 13.39 -12.74
N PHE A 19 0.24 13.11 -11.60
CA PHE A 19 -0.84 13.95 -11.06
C PHE A 19 -0.37 15.04 -10.10
N MET A 20 0.92 15.11 -9.78
CA MET A 20 1.44 16.03 -8.75
C MET A 20 1.04 17.46 -8.98
N ASP A 21 1.21 18.00 -10.20
CA ASP A 21 0.86 19.37 -10.52
C ASP A 21 -0.65 19.65 -10.41
N ALA A 22 -1.48 18.66 -10.76
CA ALA A 22 -2.92 18.78 -10.62
C ALA A 22 -3.34 18.75 -9.14
N LEU A 23 -2.72 17.90 -8.34
CA LEU A 23 -2.95 17.82 -6.90
C LEU A 23 -2.56 19.10 -6.19
N LYS A 24 -1.43 19.71 -6.55
CA LYS A 24 -0.97 21.00 -5.99
C LYS A 24 -1.87 22.17 -6.34
N ARG A 25 -2.55 22.13 -7.48
CA ARG A 25 -3.55 23.14 -7.85
C ARG A 25 -4.91 22.94 -7.19
N SER A 26 -5.13 21.77 -6.58
CA SER A 26 -6.37 21.47 -5.85
C SER A 26 -6.33 22.10 -4.45
N GLU A 27 -7.47 22.60 -3.97
CA GLU A 27 -7.60 23.10 -2.59
C GLU A 27 -7.40 22.00 -1.51
N ASP A 28 -7.55 20.73 -1.88
CA ASP A 28 -7.40 19.59 -0.99
C ASP A 28 -6.84 18.38 -1.75
N GLY A 29 -5.65 18.57 -2.34
CA GLY A 29 -4.96 17.51 -3.08
C GLY A 29 -4.53 16.35 -2.18
N LYS A 30 -4.97 15.13 -2.50
CA LYS A 30 -4.69 13.94 -1.68
C LYS A 30 -4.19 12.75 -2.49
N ILE A 31 -3.24 12.03 -1.92
CA ILE A 31 -2.82 10.70 -2.35
C ILE A 31 -3.09 9.72 -1.21
N ILE A 32 -3.90 8.70 -1.46
CA ILE A 32 -4.20 7.65 -0.49
C ILE A 32 -3.73 6.30 -1.04
N ASN A 33 -2.60 5.82 -0.54
CA ASN A 33 -2.01 4.56 -0.96
C ASN A 33 -2.57 3.35 -0.19
N ILE A 34 -2.89 2.28 -0.91
CA ILE A 34 -3.50 1.08 -0.35
C ILE A 34 -2.42 0.08 0.07
N SER A 35 -2.15 -0.01 1.38
CA SER A 35 -1.24 -0.97 1.99
C SER A 35 -2.00 -2.20 2.51
N SER A 36 -1.36 -3.02 3.34
CA SER A 36 -1.93 -4.28 3.84
C SER A 36 -1.69 -4.45 5.34
N GLN A 37 -2.71 -4.90 6.06
CA GLN A 37 -2.59 -5.33 7.45
C GLN A 37 -1.62 -6.52 7.60
N GLY A 38 -1.44 -7.33 6.56
CA GLY A 38 -0.51 -8.45 6.57
C GLY A 38 0.94 -8.06 6.89
N LEU A 39 1.34 -6.80 6.66
CA LEU A 39 2.65 -6.30 7.11
C LEU A 39 2.85 -6.37 8.64
N CYS A 40 1.78 -6.35 9.43
CA CYS A 40 1.88 -6.48 10.89
C CYS A 40 2.40 -7.86 11.33
N VAL A 41 2.26 -8.89 10.48
CA VAL A 41 2.78 -10.25 10.74
C VAL A 41 4.29 -10.31 10.53
N PHE A 42 4.85 -9.33 9.82
CA PHE A 42 6.28 -9.25 9.49
C PHE A 42 6.91 -7.96 10.03
N PRO A 43 6.95 -7.76 11.37
CA PRO A 43 7.35 -6.48 11.96
C PRO A 43 8.81 -6.08 11.65
N PHE A 44 9.67 -7.07 11.37
CA PHE A 44 11.10 -6.87 11.07
C PHE A 44 11.44 -6.96 9.58
N ILE A 45 10.44 -6.99 8.70
CA ILE A 45 10.68 -7.01 7.25
C ILE A 45 11.46 -5.76 6.83
N LYS A 46 12.45 -5.94 5.94
CA LYS A 46 13.25 -4.87 5.35
C LYS A 46 13.19 -4.96 3.84
N LEU A 47 13.41 -3.84 3.16
CA LEU A 47 13.53 -3.85 1.70
C LEU A 47 14.78 -4.60 1.27
N ASN A 48 14.62 -5.57 0.38
CA ASN A 48 15.73 -6.26 -0.27
C ASN A 48 15.99 -5.61 -1.63
N PHE A 49 16.92 -4.65 -1.65
CA PHE A 49 17.23 -3.90 -2.87
C PHE A 49 17.91 -4.75 -3.95
N ASP A 50 18.60 -5.83 -3.59
CA ASP A 50 19.26 -6.73 -4.55
C ASP A 50 18.23 -7.53 -5.36
N ASN A 51 17.00 -7.64 -4.86
CA ASN A 51 15.89 -8.34 -5.52
C ASN A 51 14.55 -7.60 -5.34
N ILE A 52 14.58 -6.28 -5.36
CA ILE A 52 13.38 -5.47 -5.06
C ILE A 52 12.26 -5.66 -6.08
N ASN A 53 12.63 -5.88 -7.33
CA ASN A 53 11.71 -6.14 -8.44
C ASN A 53 11.30 -7.63 -8.56
N GLY A 54 11.81 -8.52 -7.70
CA GLY A 54 11.45 -9.94 -7.66
C GLY A 54 12.00 -10.80 -8.82
N GLU A 55 12.90 -10.28 -9.66
CA GLU A 55 13.39 -10.99 -10.86
C GLU A 55 14.35 -12.13 -10.53
N ILE A 56 15.18 -11.98 -9.48
CA ILE A 56 16.18 -13.00 -9.10
C ILE A 56 15.50 -14.19 -8.41
N LYS A 57 14.59 -13.89 -7.46
CA LYS A 57 13.90 -14.92 -6.68
C LYS A 57 12.47 -14.46 -6.37
N TYR A 58 11.52 -15.03 -7.10
CA TYR A 58 10.11 -14.76 -6.89
C TYR A 58 9.50 -15.73 -5.88
N ARG A 59 8.92 -15.16 -4.83
CA ARG A 59 8.07 -15.87 -3.87
C ARG A 59 6.80 -15.04 -3.66
N PRO A 60 5.63 -15.46 -4.14
CA PRO A 60 4.43 -14.61 -4.22
C PRO A 60 4.11 -13.82 -2.94
N SER A 61 4.08 -14.50 -1.78
CA SER A 61 3.77 -13.85 -0.51
C SER A 61 4.87 -12.90 -0.05
N SER A 62 6.14 -13.32 -0.12
CA SER A 62 7.28 -12.48 0.28
C SER A 62 7.39 -11.25 -0.60
N THR A 63 7.27 -11.40 -1.92
CA THR A 63 7.29 -10.31 -2.89
C THR A 63 6.14 -9.35 -2.64
N TYR A 64 4.94 -9.86 -2.36
CA TYR A 64 3.79 -9.01 -2.01
C TYR A 64 4.06 -8.11 -0.80
N TYR A 65 4.57 -8.65 0.30
CA TYR A 65 4.85 -7.85 1.50
C TYR A 65 6.03 -6.89 1.31
N GLN A 66 7.05 -7.29 0.54
CA GLN A 66 8.12 -6.37 0.13
C GLN A 66 7.55 -5.18 -0.67
N ASN A 67 6.63 -5.43 -1.60
CA ASN A 67 6.00 -4.39 -2.39
C ASN A 67 5.11 -3.47 -1.54
N LYS A 68 4.36 -4.03 -0.58
CA LYS A 68 3.55 -3.20 0.34
C LYS A 68 4.40 -2.39 1.31
N LEU A 69 5.57 -2.90 1.70
CA LEU A 69 6.56 -2.12 2.46
C LEU A 69 7.16 -1.00 1.58
N ALA A 70 7.57 -1.31 0.34
CA ALA A 70 8.09 -0.32 -0.60
C ALA A 70 7.08 0.81 -0.87
N LEU A 71 5.80 0.46 -1.01
CA LEU A 71 4.73 1.45 -1.15
C LEU A 71 4.70 2.44 0.03
N LEU A 72 4.74 1.93 1.27
CA LEU A 72 4.77 2.80 2.46
C LEU A 72 6.07 3.62 2.53
N THR A 73 7.20 3.01 2.17
CA THR A 73 8.52 3.66 2.25
C THR A 73 8.61 4.86 1.31
N PHE A 74 8.23 4.72 0.03
CA PHE A 74 8.26 5.86 -0.88
C PHE A 74 7.16 6.89 -0.56
N SER A 75 6.00 6.46 -0.07
CA SER A 75 4.93 7.38 0.31
C SER A 75 5.34 8.29 1.47
N LEU A 76 6.06 7.76 2.46
CA LEU A 76 6.62 8.55 3.55
C LEU A 76 7.62 9.59 3.03
N TYR A 77 8.50 9.19 2.10
CA TYR A 77 9.48 10.10 1.51
C TYR A 77 8.82 11.19 0.68
N MET A 78 7.85 10.82 -0.16
CA MET A 78 7.08 11.81 -0.94
C MET A 78 6.34 12.80 -0.03
N ARG A 79 5.78 12.34 1.09
CA ARG A 79 5.12 13.20 2.06
C ARG A 79 6.04 14.27 2.66
N GLU A 80 7.32 13.97 2.79
CA GLU A 80 8.30 14.95 3.26
C GLU A 80 8.75 15.92 2.17
N LEU A 81 8.75 15.47 0.91
CA LEU A 81 9.09 16.32 -0.24
C LEU A 81 7.95 17.24 -0.66
N HIS A 82 6.71 16.90 -0.29
CA HIS A 82 5.48 17.61 -0.72
C HIS A 82 4.60 17.88 0.49
N ASP A 83 4.82 19.00 1.15
CA ASP A 83 4.03 19.47 2.31
C ASP A 83 2.76 20.22 1.90
N ASP A 84 2.66 20.57 0.63
CA ASP A 84 1.53 21.27 -0.01
C ASP A 84 0.35 20.34 -0.37
N ILE A 85 0.52 19.02 -0.28
CA ILE A 85 -0.54 18.02 -0.49
C ILE A 85 -0.59 17.00 0.65
N THR A 86 -1.73 16.35 0.80
CA THR A 86 -1.90 15.27 1.80
C THR A 86 -1.51 13.92 1.21
N ILE A 87 -0.45 13.29 1.73
CA ILE A 87 -0.06 11.93 1.35
C ILE A 87 -0.26 10.98 2.53
N GLN A 88 -1.12 10.00 2.34
CA GLN A 88 -1.56 9.04 3.36
C GLN A 88 -1.55 7.61 2.82
N ALA A 89 -1.65 6.66 3.72
CA ALA A 89 -1.86 5.26 3.39
C ALA A 89 -2.93 4.65 4.29
N ILE A 90 -3.58 3.61 3.78
CA ILE A 90 -4.50 2.79 4.56
C ILE A 90 -4.06 1.33 4.52
N ARG A 91 -3.98 0.67 5.67
CA ARG A 91 -3.76 -0.77 5.74
C ARG A 91 -5.10 -1.50 5.67
N VAL A 92 -5.33 -2.15 4.55
CA VAL A 92 -6.54 -2.95 4.35
C VAL A 92 -6.43 -4.26 5.10
N THR A 93 -7.46 -4.59 5.87
CA THR A 93 -7.63 -5.88 6.54
C THR A 93 -8.25 -6.91 5.59
N ASN A 94 -8.67 -8.05 6.14
CA ASN A 94 -9.42 -9.03 5.37
C ASN A 94 -10.81 -8.47 5.03
N VAL A 95 -11.05 -8.22 3.75
CA VAL A 95 -12.36 -7.83 3.23
C VAL A 95 -13.04 -9.07 2.67
N LYS A 96 -14.34 -9.22 2.90
CA LYS A 96 -15.13 -10.32 2.33
C LYS A 96 -15.10 -10.21 0.81
N ILE A 97 -14.75 -11.31 0.15
CA ILE A 97 -14.73 -11.44 -1.31
C ILE A 97 -15.85 -12.37 -1.72
N ASP A 98 -16.54 -12.03 -2.78
CA ASP A 98 -17.47 -12.97 -3.42
C ASP A 98 -16.67 -14.06 -4.14
N MET A 99 -16.66 -15.24 -3.54
CA MET A 99 -15.95 -16.41 -4.08
C MET A 99 -16.58 -16.96 -5.36
N MET A 100 -17.83 -16.57 -5.68
CA MET A 100 -18.50 -16.98 -6.93
C MET A 100 -17.87 -16.34 -8.18
N ARG A 101 -17.04 -15.29 -7.99
CA ARG A 101 -16.31 -14.64 -9.09
C ARG A 101 -15.13 -15.44 -9.63
N TYR A 102 -14.76 -16.53 -8.95
CA TYR A 102 -13.58 -17.31 -9.31
C TYR A 102 -14.00 -18.72 -9.70
N ASP A 103 -13.77 -19.08 -10.95
CA ASP A 103 -13.97 -20.45 -11.44
C ASP A 103 -12.87 -21.35 -10.86
N ASN A 104 -13.22 -22.61 -10.56
CA ASN A 104 -12.27 -23.68 -10.20
C ASN A 104 -11.44 -23.45 -8.92
N ILE A 105 -12.02 -22.88 -7.86
CA ILE A 105 -11.31 -22.76 -6.58
C ILE A 105 -11.18 -24.12 -5.92
N ASN A 106 -9.95 -24.44 -5.49
CA ASN A 106 -9.67 -25.62 -4.70
C ASN A 106 -10.58 -25.69 -3.45
N PRO A 107 -11.30 -26.82 -3.21
CA PRO A 107 -12.23 -26.97 -2.09
C PRO A 107 -11.61 -26.69 -0.71
N ILE A 108 -10.31 -26.98 -0.52
CA ILE A 108 -9.57 -26.71 0.72
C ILE A 108 -9.43 -25.19 0.91
N LEU A 109 -9.08 -24.47 -0.15
CA LEU A 109 -9.01 -22.99 -0.11
C LEU A 109 -10.38 -22.37 0.17
N LYS A 110 -11.45 -22.93 -0.40
CA LYS A 110 -12.82 -22.47 -0.15
C LYS A 110 -13.21 -22.65 1.33
N LYS A 111 -12.86 -23.77 1.95
CA LYS A 111 -13.10 -24.00 3.39
C LYS A 111 -12.25 -23.04 4.26
N ALA A 112 -10.97 -22.90 3.96
CA ALA A 112 -10.09 -21.99 4.68
C ALA A 112 -10.59 -20.53 4.58
N TYR A 113 -11.05 -20.11 3.40
CA TYR A 113 -11.64 -18.81 3.20
C TYR A 113 -12.95 -18.62 3.98
N ALA A 114 -13.82 -19.63 4.04
CA ALA A 114 -15.07 -19.57 4.80
C ALA A 114 -14.82 -19.31 6.30
N ILE A 115 -13.75 -19.88 6.86
CA ILE A 115 -13.33 -19.59 8.24
C ILE A 115 -12.79 -18.16 8.36
N LYS A 116 -11.91 -17.78 7.45
CA LYS A 116 -11.29 -16.43 7.43
C LYS A 116 -12.32 -15.32 7.23
N SER A 117 -13.36 -15.56 6.43
CA SER A 117 -14.41 -14.58 6.13
C SER A 117 -15.27 -14.20 7.33
N LYS A 118 -15.34 -15.05 8.36
CA LYS A 118 -16.03 -14.73 9.61
C LYS A 118 -15.39 -13.58 10.38
N PHE A 119 -14.10 -13.34 10.16
CA PHE A 119 -13.31 -12.25 10.77
C PHE A 119 -13.02 -11.13 9.77
N SER A 120 -13.70 -11.11 8.65
CA SER A 120 -13.51 -10.13 7.58
C SER A 120 -14.60 -9.06 7.66
N ILE A 121 -14.22 -7.83 7.37
CA ILE A 121 -15.18 -6.73 7.22
C ILE A 121 -15.85 -6.79 5.86
N SER A 122 -16.97 -6.12 5.70
CA SER A 122 -17.64 -5.99 4.41
C SER A 122 -16.90 -5.03 3.49
N PRO A 123 -17.09 -5.12 2.15
CA PRO A 123 -16.60 -4.11 1.22
C PRO A 123 -17.14 -2.71 1.52
N ALA A 124 -18.40 -2.60 1.98
CA ALA A 124 -19.03 -1.33 2.32
C ALA A 124 -18.33 -0.66 3.52
N GLU A 125 -18.09 -1.40 4.60
CA GLU A 125 -17.35 -0.88 5.76
C GLU A 125 -15.94 -0.38 5.37
N MET A 126 -15.25 -1.09 4.47
CA MET A 126 -13.93 -0.63 4.02
C MET A 126 -14.05 0.61 3.12
N ALA A 127 -15.08 0.69 2.29
CA ALA A 127 -15.34 1.85 1.43
C ALA A 127 -15.64 3.11 2.25
N GLU A 128 -16.35 3.00 3.37
CA GLU A 128 -16.59 4.13 4.29
C GLU A 128 -15.27 4.74 4.79
N ILE A 129 -14.28 3.90 5.14
CA ILE A 129 -12.98 4.40 5.57
C ILE A 129 -12.20 5.08 4.43
N TYR A 130 -12.28 4.55 3.20
CA TYR A 130 -11.70 5.22 2.05
C TYR A 130 -12.35 6.59 1.81
N THR A 131 -13.67 6.65 1.87
CA THR A 131 -14.43 7.89 1.69
C THR A 131 -14.07 8.90 2.77
N MET A 132 -14.03 8.48 4.04
CA MET A 132 -13.63 9.32 5.15
C MET A 132 -12.26 9.96 4.91
N LEU A 133 -11.24 9.16 4.58
CA LEU A 133 -9.89 9.69 4.30
C LEU A 133 -9.86 10.62 3.08
N ALA A 134 -10.66 10.33 2.06
CA ALA A 134 -10.73 11.14 0.85
C ALA A 134 -11.41 12.49 1.05
N THR A 135 -12.44 12.55 1.92
CA THR A 135 -13.31 13.73 2.06
C THR A 135 -13.04 14.59 3.28
N GLU A 136 -12.54 14.00 4.37
CA GLU A 136 -12.32 14.74 5.62
C GLU A 136 -10.94 15.42 5.64
N LYS A 137 -10.91 16.70 6.02
CA LYS A 137 -9.68 17.52 6.06
C LYS A 137 -8.84 17.33 7.33
N ASN A 138 -9.39 16.71 8.37
CA ASN A 138 -8.77 16.67 9.70
C ASN A 138 -7.82 15.49 9.95
N HIS A 139 -7.67 14.59 8.99
CA HIS A 139 -6.79 13.44 9.13
C HIS A 139 -5.34 13.79 8.76
N LYS A 140 -4.53 14.13 9.78
CA LYS A 140 -3.12 14.53 9.60
C LYS A 140 -2.13 13.37 9.71
N GLY A 141 -2.57 12.19 10.11
CA GLY A 141 -1.74 10.99 10.23
C GLY A 141 -1.25 10.46 8.89
N PHE A 142 -0.34 9.48 8.93
CA PHE A 142 0.18 8.86 7.71
C PHE A 142 -0.54 7.56 7.37
N LEU A 143 -0.59 6.60 8.30
CA LEU A 143 -1.17 5.28 8.05
C LEU A 143 -2.41 5.06 8.92
N TYR A 144 -3.50 4.70 8.29
CA TYR A 144 -4.77 4.41 8.96
C TYR A 144 -5.13 2.92 8.86
N ASN A 145 -5.84 2.42 9.86
CA ASN A 145 -6.36 1.05 9.86
C ASN A 145 -7.82 0.99 9.36
N GLU A 146 -8.37 -0.22 9.35
CA GLU A 146 -9.76 -0.53 8.98
C GLU A 146 -10.84 0.08 9.89
N LYS A 147 -10.45 0.79 10.94
CA LYS A 147 -11.33 1.52 11.86
C LYS A 147 -11.13 3.04 11.76
N GLY A 148 -10.42 3.51 10.73
CA GLY A 148 -10.10 4.91 10.57
C GLY A 148 -9.15 5.48 11.63
N LYS A 149 -8.47 4.62 12.42
CA LYS A 149 -7.53 5.06 13.45
C LYS A 149 -6.11 5.11 12.88
N GLU A 150 -5.38 6.16 13.22
CA GLU A 150 -3.96 6.25 12.89
C GLU A 150 -3.17 5.14 13.60
N VAL A 151 -2.24 4.54 12.86
CA VAL A 151 -1.33 3.50 13.33
C VAL A 151 0.07 3.71 12.77
N LYS A 152 1.07 3.14 13.43
CA LYS A 152 2.46 3.19 12.94
C LYS A 152 2.66 2.21 11.78
N ALA A 153 3.43 2.62 10.78
CA ALA A 153 3.95 1.71 9.76
C ALA A 153 5.08 0.84 10.34
N ASN A 154 5.52 -0.18 9.57
CA ASN A 154 6.71 -0.96 9.92
C ASN A 154 7.92 -0.04 10.12
N ALA A 155 8.72 -0.30 11.14
CA ALA A 155 9.85 0.54 11.51
C ALA A 155 10.82 0.79 10.33
N SER A 156 11.04 -0.23 9.50
CA SER A 156 11.92 -0.12 8.32
C SER A 156 11.41 0.84 7.24
N ALA A 157 10.12 1.17 7.21
CA ALA A 157 9.60 2.18 6.28
C ALA A 157 10.11 3.60 6.60
N TYR A 158 10.52 3.85 7.84
CA TYR A 158 11.03 5.14 8.30
C TYR A 158 12.56 5.31 8.11
N PHE A 159 13.28 4.29 7.61
CA PHE A 159 14.71 4.39 7.38
C PHE A 159 15.01 5.31 6.20
N LYS A 160 15.57 6.47 6.46
CA LYS A 160 15.85 7.52 5.46
C LYS A 160 16.68 7.01 4.29
N GLU A 161 17.75 6.29 4.54
CA GLU A 161 18.58 5.69 3.50
C GLU A 161 17.76 4.80 2.55
N SER A 162 16.85 3.98 3.11
CA SER A 162 15.98 3.12 2.31
C SER A 162 14.94 3.92 1.52
N GLN A 163 14.42 5.01 2.09
CA GLN A 163 13.49 5.92 1.43
C GLN A 163 14.14 6.58 0.22
N GLU A 164 15.32 7.19 0.41
CA GLU A 164 16.05 7.87 -0.66
C GLU A 164 16.50 6.91 -1.76
N LYS A 165 17.04 5.75 -1.37
CA LYS A 165 17.49 4.72 -2.32
C LYS A 165 16.32 4.23 -3.17
N LEU A 166 15.18 3.94 -2.55
CA LEU A 166 13.98 3.50 -3.26
C LEU A 166 13.44 4.58 -4.18
N TYR A 167 13.37 5.82 -3.72
CA TYR A 167 12.88 6.94 -4.52
C TYR A 167 13.75 7.16 -5.77
N LYS A 168 15.09 7.19 -5.62
CA LYS A 168 16.02 7.30 -6.74
C LYS A 168 15.85 6.15 -7.75
N LEU A 169 15.67 4.92 -7.26
CA LEU A 169 15.39 3.77 -8.10
C LEU A 169 14.09 3.94 -8.88
N LEU A 170 13.01 4.37 -8.21
CA LEU A 170 11.71 4.55 -8.86
C LEU A 170 11.75 5.66 -9.93
N ILE A 171 12.43 6.78 -9.65
CA ILE A 171 12.68 7.81 -10.66
C ILE A 171 13.42 7.24 -11.87
N SER A 172 14.47 6.44 -11.67
CA SER A 172 15.23 5.86 -12.79
C SER A 172 14.45 4.84 -13.64
N ILE A 173 13.39 4.26 -13.08
CA ILE A 173 12.53 3.29 -13.78
C ILE A 173 11.41 4.01 -14.57
N THR A 174 10.99 5.18 -14.10
CA THR A 174 9.81 5.89 -14.62
C THR A 174 10.14 7.05 -15.56
N ASN A 175 11.41 7.47 -15.64
CA ASN A 175 11.95 8.40 -16.63
C ASN A 175 12.51 7.64 -17.83
#